data_948fab1f399944e738d1007a2384545e
#
_entry.id   948fab1f399944e738d1007a2384545e
#
_cell.length_a   1.000
_cell.length_b   1.000
_cell.length_c   1.000
_cell.angle_alpha   90.00
_cell.angle_beta   90.00
_cell.angle_gamma   90.00
#
_symmetry.space_group_name_H-M   'P 1'
#
loop_
_entity.id
_entity.type
_entity.pdbx_description
1 polymer ?
#
loop_
_entity_poly.entity_id
_entity_poly.type
_entity_poly.pdbx_seq_one_letter_code
_entity_poly.pdbx_strand_id
1 'polypeptide(L)'
;NIDSLLFFNTSLSNYKIGSYKKKRTQIDFKGKTNSIENISGKVNQVRSNNENFQTFDFNTKLLSGVIHPVINYTYESSDKLYHFQHLTSGIEYNGDRLQTMLGIGRREDFVYNDNKEALLSKGYFGELDIKFRSLYGWNHSIIYRKRMKTEFLDNQKINYDLLQARTFLRKPRIPLRFDARFKIEEVLTENRITVYDSVGIGLGTHRYDPEFEEYIPDPNGAFISYSVLSGSR
;
A
#
# COMPACT_ATOMS: atom_id res chain seq x y z
N ASN A 1 34.04 -12.88 18.87
CA ASN A 1 32.82 -12.04 18.71
C ASN A 1 32.81 -11.48 17.28
N ILE A 2 31.79 -11.84 16.48
CA ILE A 2 31.59 -11.22 15.16
C ILE A 2 30.83 -9.96 15.43
N ASP A 3 31.51 -8.81 15.39
CA ASP A 3 30.93 -7.50 15.69
C ASP A 3 30.03 -6.95 14.57
N SER A 4 30.08 -7.56 13.40
CA SER A 4 29.23 -7.22 12.26
C SER A 4 29.08 -8.42 11.31
N LEU A 5 27.89 -8.58 10.75
CA LEU A 5 27.55 -9.62 9.81
C LEU A 5 26.75 -9.04 8.65
N LEU A 6 27.18 -9.32 7.44
CA LEU A 6 26.49 -8.87 6.22
C LEU A 6 26.32 -10.07 5.28
N PHE A 7 25.08 -10.29 4.85
CA PHE A 7 24.72 -11.34 3.91
C PHE A 7 24.24 -10.74 2.60
N PHE A 8 24.63 -11.38 1.50
CA PHE A 8 24.13 -11.07 0.17
C PHE A 8 23.56 -12.33 -0.46
N ASN A 9 22.42 -12.18 -1.10
CA ASN A 9 21.82 -13.23 -1.90
C ASN A 9 21.45 -12.66 -3.27
N THR A 10 21.81 -13.37 -4.33
CA THR A 10 21.52 -12.95 -5.70
C THR A 10 20.81 -14.07 -6.42
N SER A 11 19.69 -13.77 -7.06
CA SER A 11 18.95 -14.71 -7.89
C SER A 11 18.72 -14.14 -9.30
N LEU A 12 18.91 -15.01 -10.30
CA LEU A 12 18.69 -14.72 -11.72
C LEU A 12 17.72 -15.75 -12.28
N SER A 13 16.65 -15.29 -12.89
CA SER A 13 15.74 -16.16 -13.62
C SER A 13 15.46 -15.64 -15.02
N ASN A 14 15.47 -16.56 -15.99
CA ASN A 14 15.12 -16.29 -17.37
C ASN A 14 13.92 -17.13 -17.75
N TYR A 15 12.97 -16.51 -18.38
CA TYR A 15 11.75 -17.16 -18.82
C TYR A 15 11.47 -16.81 -20.28
N LYS A 16 11.16 -17.82 -21.10
CA LYS A 16 10.85 -17.64 -22.51
C LYS A 16 9.66 -18.51 -22.91
N ILE A 17 8.63 -17.88 -23.49
CA ILE A 17 7.52 -18.57 -24.16
C ILE A 17 7.32 -17.96 -25.53
N GLY A 18 7.56 -18.73 -26.57
CA GLY A 18 7.49 -18.22 -27.95
C GLY A 18 8.46 -17.03 -28.16
N SER A 19 7.92 -15.90 -28.62
CA SER A 19 8.65 -14.64 -28.77
C SER A 19 8.80 -13.83 -27.49
N TYR A 20 8.02 -14.15 -26.43
CA TYR A 20 8.06 -13.45 -25.16
C TYR A 20 9.26 -13.88 -24.33
N LYS A 21 10.08 -12.90 -23.93
CA LYS A 21 11.24 -13.10 -23.05
C LYS A 21 11.09 -12.25 -21.80
N LYS A 22 11.34 -12.86 -20.65
CA LYS A 22 11.34 -12.16 -19.35
C LYS A 22 12.60 -12.57 -18.58
N LYS A 23 13.35 -11.56 -18.13
CA LYS A 23 14.52 -11.73 -17.27
C LYS A 23 14.24 -11.04 -15.93
N ARG A 24 14.47 -11.75 -14.84
CA ARG A 24 14.37 -11.21 -13.48
C ARG A 24 15.74 -11.31 -12.82
N THR A 25 16.19 -10.21 -12.25
CA THR A 25 17.37 -10.13 -11.39
C THR A 25 16.92 -9.64 -10.02
N GLN A 26 17.28 -10.35 -8.97
CA GLN A 26 16.99 -9.95 -7.60
C GLN A 26 18.29 -10.01 -6.80
N ILE A 27 18.54 -8.97 -6.01
CA ILE A 27 19.66 -8.87 -5.09
C ILE A 27 19.06 -8.50 -3.73
N ASP A 28 19.30 -9.34 -2.75
CA ASP A 28 18.89 -9.10 -1.37
C ASP A 28 20.16 -8.96 -0.52
N PHE A 29 20.17 -7.99 0.37
CA PHE A 29 21.21 -7.88 1.39
C PHE A 29 20.59 -7.73 2.78
N LYS A 30 21.24 -8.26 3.76
CA LYS A 30 20.84 -8.17 5.17
C LYS A 30 22.07 -8.10 6.04
N GLY A 31 22.04 -7.21 7.02
CA GLY A 31 23.16 -7.03 7.93
C GLY A 31 22.74 -6.64 9.34
N LYS A 32 23.70 -6.80 10.25
CA LYS A 32 23.58 -6.39 11.64
C LYS A 32 24.97 -5.94 12.12
N THR A 33 25.02 -4.90 12.94
CA THR A 33 26.23 -4.44 13.63
C THR A 33 25.91 -4.14 15.09
N ASN A 34 26.91 -3.76 15.90
CA ASN A 34 26.68 -3.36 17.28
C ASN A 34 25.76 -2.13 17.43
N SER A 35 25.78 -1.23 16.44
CA SER A 35 24.98 0.01 16.44
C SER A 35 23.74 -0.06 15.58
N ILE A 36 23.61 -1.09 14.74
CA ILE A 36 22.49 -1.29 13.82
C ILE A 36 21.91 -2.68 14.08
N GLU A 37 20.70 -2.74 14.62
CA GLU A 37 20.04 -4.02 14.92
C GLU A 37 19.68 -4.77 13.64
N ASN A 38 19.24 -4.07 12.62
CA ASN A 38 18.93 -4.65 11.33
C ASN A 38 19.12 -3.62 10.22
N ILE A 39 19.78 -4.01 9.16
CA ILE A 39 19.81 -3.33 7.88
C ILE A 39 19.46 -4.34 6.80
N SER A 40 18.51 -4.03 5.95
CA SER A 40 18.15 -4.90 4.84
C SER A 40 17.77 -4.08 3.63
N GLY A 41 18.04 -4.63 2.46
CA GLY A 41 17.60 -4.05 1.21
C GLY A 41 17.39 -5.11 0.16
N LYS A 42 16.52 -4.79 -0.78
CA LYS A 42 16.15 -5.64 -1.88
C LYS A 42 16.07 -4.82 -3.14
N VAL A 43 16.80 -5.24 -4.16
CA VAL A 43 16.69 -4.74 -5.51
C VAL A 43 16.09 -5.83 -6.37
N ASN A 44 15.04 -5.51 -7.09
CA ASN A 44 14.43 -6.44 -8.03
C ASN A 44 14.25 -5.72 -9.37
N GLN A 45 14.77 -6.31 -10.43
CA GLN A 45 14.63 -5.83 -11.79
C GLN A 45 13.98 -6.90 -12.64
N VAL A 46 12.93 -6.53 -13.33
CA VAL A 46 12.23 -7.38 -14.30
C VAL A 46 12.28 -6.70 -15.65
N ARG A 47 12.91 -7.34 -16.62
CA ARG A 47 12.95 -6.89 -18.01
C ARG A 47 12.15 -7.85 -18.89
N SER A 48 11.24 -7.32 -19.66
CA SER A 48 10.51 -8.02 -20.71
C SER A 48 10.79 -7.37 -22.07
N ASN A 49 10.19 -7.91 -23.14
CA ASN A 49 10.37 -7.33 -24.47
C ASN A 49 9.93 -5.86 -24.57
N ASN A 50 8.92 -5.46 -23.79
CA ASN A 50 8.25 -4.16 -23.91
C ASN A 50 8.37 -3.28 -22.66
N GLU A 51 8.80 -3.84 -21.53
CA GLU A 51 8.79 -3.14 -20.25
C GLU A 51 10.03 -3.50 -19.43
N ASN A 52 10.51 -2.51 -18.69
CA ASN A 52 11.51 -2.69 -17.66
C ASN A 52 10.92 -2.15 -16.34
N PHE A 53 10.83 -3.03 -15.37
CA PHE A 53 10.27 -2.76 -14.06
C PHE A 53 11.36 -2.92 -13.01
N GLN A 54 11.46 -1.97 -12.10
CA GLN A 54 12.46 -1.97 -11.02
C GLN A 54 11.80 -1.66 -9.69
N THR A 55 12.20 -2.39 -8.66
CA THR A 55 11.88 -2.06 -7.27
C THR A 55 13.15 -2.01 -6.45
N PHE A 56 13.20 -1.07 -5.52
CA PHE A 56 14.22 -0.98 -4.50
C PHE A 56 13.54 -0.78 -3.15
N ASP A 57 13.77 -1.70 -2.22
CA ASP A 57 13.30 -1.63 -0.85
C ASP A 57 14.51 -1.56 0.07
N PHE A 58 14.49 -0.62 1.00
CA PHE A 58 15.49 -0.46 2.04
C PHE A 58 14.80 -0.32 3.39
N ASN A 59 15.28 -1.07 4.36
CA ASN A 59 14.82 -1.01 5.74
C ASN A 59 16.00 -1.00 6.68
N THR A 60 15.99 -0.12 7.66
CA THR A 60 16.97 -0.13 8.73
C THR A 60 16.34 0.14 10.08
N LYS A 61 16.80 -0.60 11.08
CA LYS A 61 16.47 -0.46 12.48
C LYS A 61 17.75 -0.21 13.25
N LEU A 62 17.88 1.02 13.72
CA LEU A 62 19.06 1.51 14.40
C LEU A 62 18.98 1.18 15.90
N LEU A 63 20.12 1.12 16.55
CA LEU A 63 20.30 0.87 17.97
C LEU A 63 19.81 -0.52 18.43
N SER A 64 20.56 -1.14 19.29
CA SER A 64 20.15 -2.33 20.02
C SER A 64 19.57 -1.91 21.38
N GLY A 65 18.47 -2.52 21.81
CA GLY A 65 17.82 -2.19 23.07
C GLY A 65 16.31 -2.15 22.96
N VAL A 66 15.67 -1.25 23.70
CA VAL A 66 14.21 -1.15 23.72
C VAL A 66 13.65 -0.04 22.82
N ILE A 67 14.49 0.90 22.40
CA ILE A 67 14.12 2.03 21.52
C ILE A 67 14.92 1.91 20.23
N HIS A 68 14.20 1.88 19.12
CA HIS A 68 14.78 1.71 17.80
C HIS A 68 14.25 2.80 16.84
N PRO A 69 15.09 3.72 16.39
CA PRO A 69 14.79 4.50 15.19
C PRO A 69 14.70 3.57 13.97
N VAL A 70 13.68 3.77 13.16
CA VAL A 70 13.39 2.96 11.95
C VAL A 70 13.31 3.87 10.75
N ILE A 71 13.91 3.46 9.64
CA ILE A 71 13.81 4.15 8.35
C ILE A 71 13.50 3.10 7.30
N ASN A 72 12.46 3.33 6.52
CA ASN A 72 12.10 2.52 5.37
C ASN A 72 12.03 3.39 4.13
N TYR A 73 12.58 2.89 3.04
CA TYR A 73 12.49 3.53 1.74
C TYR A 73 12.10 2.51 0.69
N THR A 74 11.08 2.82 -0.08
CA THR A 74 10.64 2.01 -1.22
C THR A 74 10.63 2.87 -2.47
N TYR A 75 11.23 2.37 -3.52
CA TYR A 75 11.19 2.95 -4.85
C TYR A 75 10.68 1.90 -5.83
N GLU A 76 9.77 2.30 -6.70
CA GLU A 76 9.28 1.47 -7.78
C GLU A 76 9.20 2.28 -9.07
N SER A 77 9.61 1.70 -10.17
CA SER A 77 9.63 2.35 -11.48
C SER A 77 9.29 1.38 -12.60
N SER A 78 8.48 1.86 -13.52
CA SER A 78 8.28 1.29 -14.84
C SER A 78 8.73 2.31 -15.89
N ASP A 79 9.68 1.96 -16.74
CA ASP A 79 10.41 2.87 -17.65
C ASP A 79 9.53 3.80 -18.51
N LYS A 80 8.26 3.45 -18.72
CA LYS A 80 7.38 4.17 -19.65
C LYS A 80 6.07 4.66 -19.05
N LEU A 81 5.78 4.28 -17.82
CA LEU A 81 4.47 4.49 -17.24
C LEU A 81 4.53 5.38 -16.00
N TYR A 82 5.28 4.98 -15.01
CA TYR A 82 5.29 5.64 -13.70
C TYR A 82 6.54 5.31 -12.90
N HIS A 83 6.78 6.11 -11.89
CA HIS A 83 7.55 5.69 -10.71
C HIS A 83 6.95 6.30 -9.44
N PHE A 84 7.21 5.69 -8.31
CA PHE A 84 6.94 6.27 -7.02
C PHE A 84 8.12 6.09 -6.07
N GLN A 85 8.19 6.99 -5.12
CA GLN A 85 9.10 6.90 -3.99
C GLN A 85 8.33 7.08 -2.68
N HIS A 86 8.68 6.28 -1.69
CA HIS A 86 8.02 6.21 -0.42
C HIS A 86 9.08 6.14 0.69
N LEU A 87 9.16 7.18 1.51
CA LEU A 87 10.06 7.26 2.65
C LEU A 87 9.25 7.29 3.93
N THR A 88 9.58 6.41 4.87
CA THR A 88 9.06 6.46 6.24
C THR A 88 10.19 6.54 7.24
N SER A 89 9.98 7.29 8.30
CA SER A 89 10.86 7.31 9.47
C SER A 89 10.02 7.23 10.72
N GLY A 90 10.54 6.59 11.75
CA GLY A 90 9.80 6.41 12.98
C GLY A 90 10.67 5.97 14.14
N ILE A 91 10.03 5.80 15.27
CA ILE A 91 10.62 5.27 16.49
C ILE A 91 9.76 4.10 16.95
N GLU A 92 10.40 2.97 17.16
CA GLU A 92 9.80 1.79 17.74
C GLU A 92 10.32 1.59 19.18
N TYR A 93 9.41 1.38 20.11
CA TYR A 93 9.71 0.99 21.48
C TYR A 93 9.22 -0.43 21.72
N ASN A 94 10.12 -1.32 22.15
CA ASN A 94 9.84 -2.74 22.39
C ASN A 94 10.16 -3.11 23.84
N GLY A 95 9.25 -2.75 24.75
CA GLY A 95 9.31 -3.21 26.14
C GLY A 95 8.47 -4.50 26.34
N ASP A 96 8.65 -5.16 27.48
CA ASP A 96 8.01 -6.44 27.80
C ASP A 96 6.47 -6.38 27.75
N ARG A 97 5.89 -5.25 28.12
CA ARG A 97 4.45 -5.05 28.22
C ARG A 97 3.90 -4.00 27.28
N LEU A 98 4.73 -3.07 26.87
CA LEU A 98 4.37 -1.99 25.98
C LEU A 98 5.22 -2.06 24.73
N GLN A 99 4.58 -2.14 23.59
CA GLN A 99 5.21 -1.96 22.28
C GLN A 99 4.53 -0.77 21.62
N THR A 100 5.32 0.15 21.09
CA THR A 100 4.80 1.35 20.44
C THR A 100 5.62 1.63 19.21
N MET A 101 4.96 1.98 18.12
CA MET A 101 5.56 2.52 16.92
C MET A 101 4.92 3.87 16.61
N LEU A 102 5.75 4.89 16.45
CA LEU A 102 5.35 6.19 15.94
C LEU A 102 6.12 6.44 14.67
N GLY A 103 5.43 6.68 13.56
CA GLY A 103 6.02 6.86 12.25
C GLY A 103 5.41 8.04 11.51
N ILE A 104 6.22 8.66 10.68
CA ILE A 104 5.82 9.66 9.68
C ILE A 104 6.42 9.27 8.34
N GLY A 105 5.74 9.65 7.26
CA GLY A 105 6.25 9.33 5.94
C GLY A 105 5.74 10.27 4.85
N ARG A 106 6.39 10.14 3.71
CA ARG A 106 6.08 10.86 2.48
C ARG A 106 6.10 9.91 1.31
N ARG A 107 5.11 10.02 0.45
CA ARG A 107 5.05 9.32 -0.83
C ARG A 107 4.86 10.32 -1.96
N GLU A 108 5.58 10.14 -3.04
CA GLU A 108 5.44 10.89 -4.27
C GLU A 108 5.28 9.90 -5.42
N ASP A 109 4.24 10.11 -6.22
CA ASP A 109 3.91 9.33 -7.40
C ASP A 109 4.12 10.21 -8.64
N PHE A 110 4.82 9.68 -9.64
CA PHE A 110 5.13 10.36 -10.89
C PHE A 110 4.64 9.53 -12.07
N VAL A 111 4.27 10.20 -13.13
CA VAL A 111 3.91 9.59 -14.42
C VAL A 111 4.77 10.15 -15.53
N TYR A 112 4.99 9.34 -16.55
CA TYR A 112 5.68 9.77 -17.76
C TYR A 112 4.64 10.13 -18.83
N ASN A 113 4.69 11.36 -19.32
CA ASN A 113 3.90 11.82 -20.46
C ASN A 113 4.84 12.37 -21.50
N ASP A 114 4.85 11.80 -22.72
CA ASP A 114 5.74 12.15 -23.82
C ASP A 114 7.23 12.26 -23.42
N ASN A 115 7.72 11.27 -22.68
CA ASN A 115 9.07 11.23 -22.10
C ASN A 115 9.40 12.36 -21.10
N LYS A 116 8.41 13.10 -20.65
CA LYS A 116 8.56 14.06 -19.56
C LYS A 116 7.95 13.51 -18.28
N GLU A 117 8.70 13.65 -17.21
CA GLU A 117 8.26 13.31 -15.87
C GLU A 117 7.34 14.40 -15.33
N ALA A 118 6.19 13.99 -14.81
CA ALA A 118 5.23 14.86 -14.16
C ALA A 118 4.85 14.29 -12.79
N LEU A 119 4.85 15.12 -11.77
CA LEU A 119 4.38 14.75 -10.44
C LEU A 119 2.86 14.59 -10.46
N LEU A 120 2.40 13.36 -10.27
CA LEU A 120 0.98 12.99 -10.25
C LEU A 120 0.36 13.28 -8.89
N SER A 121 1.01 12.84 -7.82
CA SER A 121 0.51 13.03 -6.47
C SER A 121 1.63 13.09 -5.43
N LYS A 122 1.32 13.76 -4.31
CA LYS A 122 2.18 13.84 -3.14
C LYS A 122 1.36 13.58 -1.89
N GLY A 123 1.82 12.64 -1.08
CA GLY A 123 1.15 12.27 0.16
C GLY A 123 2.09 12.32 1.36
N TYR A 124 1.51 12.71 2.49
CA TYR A 124 2.12 12.59 3.81
C TYR A 124 1.27 11.67 4.66
N PHE A 125 1.90 10.91 5.52
CA PHE A 125 1.17 10.09 6.47
C PHE A 125 1.88 10.02 7.81
N GLY A 126 1.06 9.82 8.85
CA GLY A 126 1.50 9.52 10.19
C GLY A 126 0.84 8.24 10.67
N GLU A 127 1.55 7.47 11.45
CA GLU A 127 1.03 6.25 12.06
C GLU A 127 1.47 6.14 13.52
N LEU A 128 0.56 5.62 14.32
CA LEU A 128 0.78 5.27 15.72
C LEU A 128 0.21 3.87 15.95
N ASP A 129 1.06 2.95 16.38
CA ASP A 129 0.66 1.60 16.81
C ASP A 129 1.08 1.42 18.27
N ILE A 130 0.12 1.13 19.14
CA ILE A 130 0.34 0.87 20.56
C ILE A 130 -0.20 -0.51 20.88
N LYS A 131 0.62 -1.38 21.45
CA LYS A 131 0.23 -2.67 21.98
C LYS A 131 0.61 -2.73 23.45
N PHE A 132 -0.37 -2.98 24.27
CA PHE A 132 -0.18 -3.10 25.71
C PHE A 132 -0.67 -4.46 26.21
N ARG A 133 0.16 -5.15 27.01
CA ARG A 133 -0.16 -6.42 27.65
C ARG A 133 -0.17 -6.28 29.16
N SER A 134 -1.34 -6.45 29.77
CA SER A 134 -1.52 -6.44 31.21
C SER A 134 -1.09 -7.77 31.86
N LEU A 135 -0.69 -7.69 33.13
CA LEU A 135 -0.42 -8.86 33.99
C LEU A 135 -1.63 -9.80 34.12
N TYR A 136 -2.84 -9.26 34.00
CA TYR A 136 -4.08 -10.02 34.19
C TYR A 136 -4.60 -10.69 32.92
N GLY A 137 -3.81 -10.74 31.86
CA GLY A 137 -4.18 -11.39 30.58
C GLY A 137 -4.95 -10.51 29.60
N TRP A 138 -5.10 -9.23 29.89
CA TRP A 138 -5.63 -8.26 28.96
C TRP A 138 -4.57 -7.85 27.95
N ASN A 139 -4.97 -7.79 26.69
CA ASN A 139 -4.17 -7.25 25.60
C ASN A 139 -4.97 -6.15 24.95
N HIS A 140 -4.35 -5.01 24.77
CA HIS A 140 -4.94 -3.85 24.11
C HIS A 140 -4.06 -3.49 22.90
N SER A 141 -4.68 -3.14 21.79
CA SER A 141 -4.01 -2.56 20.64
C SER A 141 -4.77 -1.35 20.14
N ILE A 142 -4.06 -0.29 19.83
CA ILE A 142 -4.59 0.93 19.24
C ILE A 142 -3.74 1.21 18.01
N ILE A 143 -4.39 1.38 16.87
CA ILE A 143 -3.76 1.77 15.61
C ILE A 143 -4.43 3.06 15.16
N TYR A 144 -3.64 4.09 14.96
CA TYR A 144 -4.07 5.33 14.33
C TYR A 144 -3.24 5.59 13.09
N ARG A 145 -3.90 5.91 11.98
CA ARG A 145 -3.25 6.28 10.73
C ARG A 145 -3.92 7.51 10.16
N LYS A 146 -3.10 8.46 9.77
CA LYS A 146 -3.52 9.65 9.04
C LYS A 146 -2.81 9.72 7.72
N ARG A 147 -3.54 9.98 6.64
CA ARG A 147 -2.98 10.23 5.32
C ARG A 147 -3.55 11.53 4.77
N MET A 148 -2.67 12.33 4.20
CA MET A 148 -3.01 13.53 3.45
C MET A 148 -2.36 13.40 2.08
N LYS A 149 -3.17 13.36 1.02
CA LYS A 149 -2.71 13.26 -0.36
C LYS A 149 -3.20 14.45 -1.16
N THR A 150 -2.34 15.02 -1.99
CA THR A 150 -2.70 16.02 -2.99
C THR A 150 -2.48 15.40 -4.36
N GLU A 151 -3.51 15.38 -5.19
CA GLU A 151 -3.46 14.99 -6.59
C GLU A 151 -3.35 16.24 -7.45
N PHE A 152 -2.34 16.29 -8.31
CA PHE A 152 -2.04 17.49 -9.09
C PHE A 152 -2.83 17.56 -10.40
N LEU A 153 -3.31 16.44 -10.93
CA LEU A 153 -4.15 16.41 -12.13
C LEU A 153 -5.50 17.10 -11.89
N ASP A 154 -6.16 16.76 -10.78
CA ASP A 154 -7.50 17.25 -10.45
C ASP A 154 -7.49 18.29 -9.34
N ASN A 155 -6.29 18.66 -8.85
CA ASN A 155 -6.09 19.55 -7.69
C ASN A 155 -6.90 19.13 -6.45
N GLN A 156 -7.10 17.84 -6.28
CA GLN A 156 -7.87 17.27 -5.19
C GLN A 156 -6.98 17.03 -3.97
N LYS A 157 -7.53 17.35 -2.79
CA LYS A 157 -6.92 17.02 -1.50
C LYS A 157 -7.72 15.92 -0.84
N ILE A 158 -7.06 14.82 -0.58
CA ILE A 158 -7.64 13.63 0.03
C ILE A 158 -7.09 13.50 1.44
N ASN A 159 -7.96 13.52 2.42
CA ASN A 159 -7.64 13.22 3.79
C ASN A 159 -8.27 11.88 4.18
N TYR A 160 -7.52 11.08 4.89
CA TYR A 160 -7.95 9.78 5.37
C TYR A 160 -7.50 9.61 6.80
N ASP A 161 -8.44 9.31 7.68
CA ASP A 161 -8.19 8.99 9.10
C ASP A 161 -8.71 7.59 9.42
N LEU A 162 -7.88 6.77 10.06
CA LEU A 162 -8.23 5.46 10.57
C LEU A 162 -7.88 5.38 12.05
N LEU A 163 -8.85 5.08 12.87
CA LEU A 163 -8.65 4.69 14.28
C LEU A 163 -9.19 3.28 14.48
N GLN A 164 -8.36 2.38 14.94
CA GLN A 164 -8.76 1.04 15.32
C GLN A 164 -8.29 0.73 16.73
N ALA A 165 -9.19 0.29 17.59
CA ALA A 165 -8.88 -0.18 18.93
C ALA A 165 -9.39 -1.62 19.10
N ARG A 166 -8.62 -2.44 19.77
CA ARG A 166 -8.99 -3.81 20.13
C ARG A 166 -8.58 -4.09 21.56
N THR A 167 -9.49 -4.69 22.28
CA THR A 167 -9.25 -5.21 23.63
C THR A 167 -9.58 -6.69 23.67
N PHE A 168 -8.62 -7.48 24.13
CA PHE A 168 -8.75 -8.93 24.16
C PHE A 168 -8.32 -9.47 25.54
N LEU A 169 -9.17 -10.29 26.15
CA LEU A 169 -8.86 -11.02 27.39
C LEU A 169 -8.81 -12.52 27.11
N ARG A 170 -7.73 -13.14 27.54
CA ARG A 170 -7.60 -14.60 27.58
C ARG A 170 -6.87 -15.03 28.85
N LYS A 171 -7.58 -15.75 29.70
CA LYS A 171 -7.00 -16.37 30.90
C LYS A 171 -7.00 -17.91 30.74
N PRO A 172 -5.83 -18.59 30.82
CA PRO A 172 -5.76 -20.03 30.61
C PRO A 172 -6.57 -20.86 31.63
N ARG A 173 -6.80 -20.31 32.82
CA ARG A 173 -7.46 -21.01 33.95
C ARG A 173 -8.95 -20.65 34.15
N ILE A 174 -9.47 -19.75 33.35
CA ILE A 174 -10.86 -19.31 33.44
C ILE A 174 -11.47 -19.46 32.04
N PRO A 175 -12.62 -20.11 31.86
CA PRO A 175 -13.26 -20.26 30.55
C PRO A 175 -13.88 -18.96 30.02
N LEU A 176 -13.32 -17.82 30.40
CA LEU A 176 -13.77 -16.50 29.97
C LEU A 176 -12.85 -15.98 28.86
N ARG A 177 -13.46 -15.70 27.73
CA ARG A 177 -12.83 -15.01 26.60
C ARG A 177 -13.64 -13.76 26.27
N PHE A 178 -12.94 -12.63 26.16
CA PHE A 178 -13.53 -11.37 25.73
C PHE A 178 -12.74 -10.82 24.56
N ASP A 179 -13.41 -10.34 23.50
CA ASP A 179 -12.80 -9.68 22.34
C ASP A 179 -13.73 -8.54 21.90
N ALA A 180 -13.28 -7.31 22.12
CA ALA A 180 -13.98 -6.11 21.67
C ALA A 180 -13.12 -5.38 20.62
N ARG A 181 -13.75 -4.94 19.54
CA ARG A 181 -13.11 -4.19 18.46
C ARG A 181 -13.93 -2.94 18.17
N PHE A 182 -13.20 -1.88 17.97
CA PHE A 182 -13.75 -0.60 17.59
C PHE A 182 -12.95 -0.09 16.38
N LYS A 183 -13.62 0.39 15.35
CA LYS A 183 -13.00 0.93 14.14
C LYS A 183 -13.79 2.15 13.69
N ILE A 184 -13.09 3.25 13.50
CA ILE A 184 -13.56 4.43 12.77
C ILE A 184 -12.65 4.56 11.56
N GLU A 185 -13.23 4.67 10.40
CA GLU A 185 -12.51 4.85 9.16
C GLU A 185 -13.26 5.84 8.29
N GLU A 186 -12.58 6.90 7.91
CA GLU A 186 -13.07 7.81 6.89
C GLU A 186 -12.69 7.21 5.53
N VAL A 187 -13.65 6.56 4.91
CA VAL A 187 -13.46 5.95 3.59
C VAL A 187 -13.91 6.96 2.55
N LEU A 188 -13.00 7.35 1.67
CA LEU A 188 -13.39 7.93 0.39
C LEU A 188 -14.08 6.82 -0.41
N THR A 189 -15.39 6.83 -0.42
CA THR A 189 -16.15 6.03 -1.38
C THR A 189 -15.85 6.59 -2.76
N GLU A 190 -15.14 5.83 -3.57
CA GLU A 190 -15.08 6.08 -4.99
C GLU A 190 -16.52 6.10 -5.50
N ASN A 191 -17.04 7.27 -5.79
CA ASN A 191 -18.35 7.38 -6.43
C ASN A 191 -18.22 6.77 -7.81
N ARG A 192 -18.76 5.57 -7.98
CA ARG A 192 -18.87 4.92 -9.28
C ARG A 192 -20.20 5.31 -9.89
N ILE A 193 -20.16 5.80 -11.10
CA ILE A 193 -21.35 6.01 -11.93
C ILE A 193 -21.42 4.90 -12.96
N THR A 194 -22.63 4.45 -13.23
CA THR A 194 -22.88 3.55 -14.36
C THR A 194 -23.03 4.39 -15.61
N VAL A 195 -22.22 4.11 -16.61
CA VAL A 195 -22.27 4.75 -17.93
C VAL A 195 -22.82 3.73 -18.91
N TYR A 196 -23.62 4.22 -19.85
CA TYR A 196 -24.21 3.41 -20.91
C TYR A 196 -23.66 3.88 -22.26
N ASP A 197 -22.98 2.98 -22.96
CA ASP A 197 -22.47 3.24 -24.30
C ASP A 197 -23.31 2.53 -25.35
N SER A 198 -23.65 3.24 -26.45
CA SER A 198 -24.36 2.68 -27.57
C SER A 198 -23.45 1.80 -28.41
N VAL A 199 -23.86 0.54 -28.60
CA VAL A 199 -23.12 -0.46 -29.40
C VAL A 199 -23.91 -0.92 -30.61
N GLY A 200 -25.16 -0.47 -30.75
CA GLY A 200 -26.06 -0.85 -31.83
C GLY A 200 -27.14 -1.85 -31.38
N ILE A 201 -28.28 -1.82 -32.08
CA ILE A 201 -29.45 -2.65 -31.78
C ILE A 201 -29.07 -4.13 -31.86
N GLY A 202 -29.41 -4.90 -30.82
CA GLY A 202 -29.14 -6.33 -30.72
C GLY A 202 -27.73 -6.70 -30.28
N LEU A 203 -26.85 -5.72 -30.04
CA LEU A 203 -25.47 -5.93 -29.57
C LEU A 203 -25.25 -5.57 -28.10
N GLY A 204 -26.23 -4.90 -27.49
CA GLY A 204 -26.18 -4.47 -26.10
C GLY A 204 -27.02 -5.35 -25.18
N THR A 205 -26.99 -5.01 -23.90
CA THR A 205 -27.73 -5.67 -22.81
C THR A 205 -28.77 -4.75 -22.17
N HIS A 206 -28.89 -3.51 -22.68
CA HIS A 206 -29.85 -2.52 -22.18
C HIS A 206 -30.46 -1.74 -23.34
N ARG A 207 -31.71 -1.28 -23.16
CA ARG A 207 -32.36 -0.30 -24.01
C ARG A 207 -32.68 0.96 -23.21
N TYR A 208 -32.68 2.10 -23.87
CA TYR A 208 -33.16 3.36 -23.28
C TYR A 208 -34.68 3.39 -23.34
N ASP A 209 -35.32 3.69 -22.23
CA ASP A 209 -36.76 3.89 -22.12
C ASP A 209 -37.04 5.42 -22.00
N PRO A 210 -37.60 6.04 -23.02
CA PRO A 210 -37.84 7.49 -23.03
C PRO A 210 -38.98 7.95 -22.10
N GLU A 211 -39.84 7.04 -21.66
CA GLU A 211 -40.97 7.36 -20.77
C GLU A 211 -40.47 7.55 -19.31
N PHE A 212 -39.50 6.74 -18.91
CA PHE A 212 -38.91 6.79 -17.54
C PHE A 212 -37.54 7.46 -17.53
N GLU A 213 -36.98 7.83 -18.69
CA GLU A 213 -35.62 8.37 -18.85
C GLU A 213 -34.55 7.46 -18.26
N GLU A 214 -34.76 6.13 -18.30
CA GLU A 214 -33.89 5.12 -17.71
C GLU A 214 -33.42 4.09 -18.74
N TYR A 215 -32.28 3.44 -18.42
CA TYR A 215 -31.78 2.31 -19.18
C TYR A 215 -32.24 1.01 -18.49
N ILE A 216 -33.09 0.26 -19.17
CA ILE A 216 -33.63 -1.00 -18.66
C ILE A 216 -32.96 -2.20 -19.33
N PRO A 217 -32.77 -3.32 -18.59
CA PRO A 217 -32.17 -4.53 -19.14
C PRO A 217 -32.99 -5.06 -20.32
N ASP A 218 -32.32 -5.32 -21.43
CA ASP A 218 -32.90 -5.90 -22.64
C ASP A 218 -31.83 -6.75 -23.36
N PRO A 219 -32.01 -8.08 -23.52
CA PRO A 219 -31.05 -8.94 -24.19
C PRO A 219 -30.72 -8.54 -25.64
N ASN A 220 -31.63 -7.81 -26.29
CA ASN A 220 -31.46 -7.30 -27.64
C ASN A 220 -31.32 -5.76 -27.65
N GLY A 221 -30.87 -5.19 -26.56
CA GLY A 221 -30.70 -3.77 -26.39
C GLY A 221 -29.61 -3.18 -27.30
N ALA A 222 -29.54 -1.85 -27.30
CA ALA A 222 -28.55 -1.08 -28.07
C ALA A 222 -27.42 -0.52 -27.22
N PHE A 223 -27.44 -0.75 -25.89
CA PHE A 223 -26.47 -0.18 -24.95
C PHE A 223 -25.83 -1.25 -24.08
N ILE A 224 -24.56 -1.06 -23.77
CA ILE A 224 -23.83 -1.81 -22.73
C ILE A 224 -23.61 -0.89 -21.53
N SER A 225 -23.69 -1.43 -20.32
CA SER A 225 -23.40 -0.72 -19.09
C SER A 225 -22.03 -1.11 -18.54
N TYR A 226 -21.27 -0.13 -18.06
CA TYR A 226 -20.05 -0.35 -17.30
C TYR A 226 -19.90 0.71 -16.20
N SER A 227 -19.19 0.35 -15.16
CA SER A 227 -18.98 1.23 -14.01
C SER A 227 -17.67 2.00 -14.19
N VAL A 228 -17.74 3.31 -14.17
CA VAL A 228 -16.57 4.21 -14.20
C VAL A 228 -16.48 4.98 -12.88
N LEU A 229 -15.27 5.39 -12.53
CA LEU A 229 -15.08 6.31 -11.42
C LEU A 229 -15.68 7.67 -11.77
N SER A 230 -16.59 8.17 -10.92
CA SER A 230 -17.05 9.53 -11.04
C SER A 230 -15.89 10.46 -10.72
N GLY A 231 -15.31 11.09 -11.71
CA GLY A 231 -14.51 12.27 -11.49
C GLY A 231 -15.42 13.33 -10.89
N SER A 232 -15.19 13.70 -9.62
CA SER A 232 -15.86 14.88 -9.07
C SER A 232 -15.45 16.09 -9.92
N ARG A 233 -16.37 16.59 -10.72
CA ARG A 233 -16.25 17.91 -11.36
C ARG A 233 -16.52 18.99 -10.33
#